data_4b34b8c8eb71b29ce29de4a47c80ea3a
#
_entry.id   4b34b8c8eb71b29ce29de4a47c80ea3a
#
_cell.length_a   1.000
_cell.length_b   1.000
_cell.length_c   1.000
_cell.angle_alpha   90.00
_cell.angle_beta   90.00
_cell.angle_gamma   90.00
#
_symmetry.space_group_name_H-M   'P 1'
#
loop_
_entity.id
_entity.type
_entity.pdbx_description
1 polymer ?
#
loop_
_entity_poly.entity_id
_entity_poly.type
_entity_poly.pdbx_seq_one_letter_code
_entity_poly.pdbx_strand_id
1 'polypeptide(L)'
;MNSSDKLENKKKKKKKCKSYFLYDFVKVTGFLPTLIWMRPKVIFAGKYKRKDYKGGMLVSCNHRGFTDPVMAHYVFWNRRLNCLATKDLYNTKLKNWFFNQMHCIQVDKQNFSMDSFHAVTEYLKNDKAVLIFPEGQINHTDEMLSFKAGAVLMAHRAGKSVVPVYFPEYGKWYNRRVALVGDPIDVRGMCGKIPTMDKMKEVNEYVRYVELSLKELYETKYKKNKK
;
A
#
# COMPACT_ATOMS: atom_id res chain seq x y z
N MET A 1 36.31 -21.45 -20.79
CA MET A 1 35.06 -20.71 -20.52
C MET A 1 34.59 -21.16 -19.15
N ASN A 2 34.85 -20.35 -18.13
CA ASN A 2 34.69 -20.69 -16.71
C ASN A 2 33.21 -20.79 -16.29
N SER A 3 32.93 -21.71 -15.37
CA SER A 3 31.60 -21.92 -14.76
C SER A 3 31.00 -20.67 -14.10
N SER A 4 31.83 -19.70 -13.73
CA SER A 4 31.43 -18.38 -13.21
C SER A 4 30.71 -17.52 -14.24
N ASP A 5 31.10 -17.56 -15.51
CA ASP A 5 30.48 -16.78 -16.60
C ASP A 5 29.08 -17.29 -16.98
N LYS A 6 28.79 -18.58 -16.75
CA LYS A 6 27.48 -19.18 -16.96
C LYS A 6 26.47 -18.83 -15.85
N LEU A 7 26.95 -18.54 -14.65
CA LEU A 7 26.10 -18.13 -13.50
C LEU A 7 25.73 -16.65 -13.57
N GLU A 8 26.61 -15.78 -14.07
CA GLU A 8 26.28 -14.37 -14.30
C GLU A 8 25.31 -14.15 -15.45
N ASN A 9 25.43 -14.93 -16.52
CA ASN A 9 24.52 -14.85 -17.67
C ASN A 9 23.10 -15.39 -17.36
N LYS A 10 22.92 -16.27 -16.36
CA LYS A 10 21.59 -16.66 -15.88
C LYS A 10 20.88 -15.58 -15.06
N LYS A 11 21.60 -14.64 -14.44
CA LYS A 11 21.00 -13.54 -13.65
C LYS A 11 20.53 -12.35 -14.49
N LYS A 12 20.96 -12.23 -15.74
CA LYS A 12 20.54 -11.17 -16.69
C LYS A 12 19.38 -11.58 -17.62
N LYS A 13 18.52 -12.51 -17.25
CA LYS A 13 17.19 -12.55 -17.88
C LYS A 13 16.49 -11.24 -17.55
N LYS A 14 16.54 -10.25 -18.47
CA LYS A 14 15.70 -9.05 -18.47
C LYS A 14 14.29 -9.51 -18.09
N LYS A 15 13.82 -9.17 -16.87
CA LYS A 15 12.43 -9.37 -16.50
C LYS A 15 11.64 -8.65 -17.58
N LYS A 16 11.01 -9.39 -18.50
CA LYS A 16 10.09 -8.85 -19.51
C LYS A 16 9.14 -7.94 -18.74
N CYS A 17 9.10 -6.66 -19.08
CA CYS A 17 8.18 -5.71 -18.49
C CYS A 17 6.77 -6.27 -18.75
N LYS A 18 6.12 -6.79 -17.71
CA LYS A 18 4.77 -7.35 -17.85
C LYS A 18 3.85 -6.22 -18.27
N SER A 19 3.06 -6.44 -19.32
CA SER A 19 2.06 -5.48 -19.80
C SER A 19 1.08 -5.14 -18.67
N TYR A 20 0.72 -3.87 -18.54
CA TYR A 20 -0.32 -3.40 -17.64
C TYR A 20 -1.73 -3.42 -18.27
N PHE A 21 -1.86 -4.03 -19.44
CA PHE A 21 -3.14 -4.03 -20.19
C PHE A 21 -4.30 -4.57 -19.34
N LEU A 22 -4.14 -5.77 -18.77
CA LEU A 22 -5.20 -6.36 -17.94
C LEU A 22 -5.44 -5.55 -16.65
N TYR A 23 -4.38 -5.02 -16.05
CA TYR A 23 -4.52 -4.14 -14.88
C TYR A 23 -5.38 -2.91 -15.21
N ASP A 24 -5.06 -2.21 -16.29
CA ASP A 24 -5.79 -1.01 -16.69
C ASP A 24 -7.23 -1.36 -17.13
N PHE A 25 -7.43 -2.48 -17.82
CA PHE A 25 -8.74 -2.99 -18.18
C PHE A 25 -9.61 -3.25 -16.94
N VAL A 26 -9.11 -4.03 -15.96
CA VAL A 26 -9.83 -4.32 -14.70
C VAL A 26 -10.10 -3.02 -13.93
N LYS A 27 -9.16 -2.11 -13.91
CA LYS A 27 -9.31 -0.82 -13.24
C LYS A 27 -10.40 0.04 -13.87
N VAL A 28 -10.46 0.13 -15.18
CA VAL A 28 -11.48 0.92 -15.90
C VAL A 28 -12.86 0.26 -15.80
N THR A 29 -12.96 -1.04 -16.08
CA THR A 29 -14.23 -1.78 -16.02
C THR A 29 -14.77 -1.92 -14.59
N GLY A 30 -13.89 -2.06 -13.60
CA GLY A 30 -14.24 -2.14 -12.18
C GLY A 30 -14.61 -0.79 -11.55
N PHE A 31 -14.30 0.33 -12.21
CA PHE A 31 -14.56 1.66 -11.63
C PHE A 31 -16.05 1.93 -11.39
N LEU A 32 -16.89 1.72 -12.41
CA LEU A 32 -18.33 1.94 -12.28
C LEU A 32 -19.01 1.01 -11.26
N PRO A 33 -18.81 -0.32 -11.28
CA PRO A 33 -19.31 -1.20 -10.24
C PRO A 33 -18.87 -0.79 -8.84
N THR A 34 -17.59 -0.41 -8.68
CA THR A 34 -17.05 0.07 -7.39
C THR A 34 -17.76 1.35 -6.95
N LEU A 35 -17.96 2.28 -7.85
CA LEU A 35 -18.64 3.55 -7.57
C LEU A 35 -20.08 3.33 -7.10
N ILE A 36 -20.81 2.45 -7.77
CA ILE A 36 -22.21 2.14 -7.45
C ILE A 36 -22.31 1.39 -6.11
N TRP A 37 -21.52 0.34 -5.96
CA TRP A 37 -21.58 -0.54 -4.80
C TRP A 37 -21.01 0.09 -3.53
N MET A 38 -19.79 0.65 -3.61
CA MET A 38 -19.08 1.17 -2.44
C MET A 38 -19.40 2.64 -2.16
N ARG A 39 -19.90 3.38 -3.16
CA ARG A 39 -20.20 4.84 -3.08
C ARG A 39 -19.05 5.60 -2.37
N PRO A 40 -17.79 5.43 -2.81
CA PRO A 40 -16.62 5.85 -2.07
C PRO A 40 -16.61 7.37 -1.84
N LYS A 41 -16.24 7.77 -0.62
CA LYS A 41 -15.95 9.15 -0.25
C LYS A 41 -14.50 9.27 0.16
N VAL A 42 -13.72 10.06 -0.59
CA VAL A 42 -12.31 10.31 -0.28
C VAL A 42 -12.16 11.70 0.32
N ILE A 43 -11.50 11.77 1.46
CA ILE A 43 -11.24 13.00 2.22
C ILE A 43 -9.72 13.16 2.30
N PHE A 44 -9.19 14.20 1.65
CA PHE A 44 -7.79 14.60 1.80
C PHE A 44 -7.71 15.53 3.00
N ALA A 45 -7.13 15.02 4.11
CA ALA A 45 -7.12 15.70 5.41
C ALA A 45 -6.08 16.82 5.52
N GLY A 46 -5.05 16.78 4.67
CA GLY A 46 -3.97 17.76 4.64
C GLY A 46 -4.06 18.74 3.46
N LYS A 47 -2.91 19.30 3.13
CA LYS A 47 -2.74 20.26 2.01
C LYS A 47 -2.71 19.58 0.63
N TYR A 48 -2.32 18.31 0.57
CA TYR A 48 -2.19 17.56 -0.68
C TYR A 48 -3.57 17.13 -1.20
N LYS A 49 -3.74 17.19 -2.53
CA LYS A 49 -4.89 16.67 -3.24
C LYS A 49 -4.46 15.50 -4.14
N ARG A 50 -5.41 14.72 -4.64
CA ARG A 50 -5.11 13.50 -5.44
C ARG A 50 -4.06 13.72 -6.54
N LYS A 51 -4.07 14.86 -7.21
CA LYS A 51 -3.14 15.20 -8.31
C LYS A 51 -1.68 15.41 -7.85
N ASP A 52 -1.50 15.69 -6.56
CA ASP A 52 -0.19 16.04 -6.00
C ASP A 52 0.62 14.82 -5.56
N TYR A 53 -0.04 13.65 -5.41
CA TYR A 53 0.61 12.38 -5.11
C TYR A 53 1.27 11.78 -6.37
N LYS A 54 2.51 12.20 -6.64
CA LYS A 54 3.32 11.83 -7.82
C LYS A 54 4.55 11.02 -7.42
N GLY A 55 5.22 10.41 -8.44
CA GLY A 55 6.45 9.62 -8.21
C GLY A 55 6.22 8.35 -7.41
N GLY A 56 7.29 7.75 -6.91
CA GLY A 56 7.22 6.58 -6.03
C GLY A 56 6.70 6.96 -4.66
N MET A 57 5.76 6.18 -4.14
CA MET A 57 5.22 6.39 -2.79
C MET A 57 4.79 5.05 -2.18
N LEU A 58 4.98 4.91 -0.89
CA LEU A 58 4.45 3.80 -0.11
C LEU A 58 3.14 4.24 0.53
N VAL A 59 2.03 3.66 0.11
CA VAL A 59 0.71 3.93 0.69
C VAL A 59 0.52 2.97 1.86
N SER A 60 0.46 3.52 3.06
CA SER A 60 0.25 2.80 4.32
C SER A 60 -1.21 2.93 4.71
N CYS A 61 -1.89 1.80 4.94
CA CYS A 61 -3.29 1.76 5.30
C CYS A 61 -3.53 0.78 6.44
N ASN A 62 -4.42 1.11 7.37
CA ASN A 62 -5.00 0.11 8.26
C ASN A 62 -5.81 -0.94 7.46
N HIS A 63 -5.95 -2.16 7.99
CA HIS A 63 -6.57 -3.27 7.25
C HIS A 63 -7.86 -3.74 7.92
N ARG A 64 -9.00 -3.41 7.33
CA ARG A 64 -10.35 -3.70 7.85
C ARG A 64 -11.05 -4.84 7.12
N GLY A 65 -10.63 -5.14 5.88
CA GLY A 65 -11.25 -6.22 5.10
C GLY A 65 -10.75 -6.35 3.67
N PHE A 66 -11.27 -7.34 2.97
CA PHE A 66 -10.87 -7.68 1.60
C PHE A 66 -11.16 -6.57 0.56
N THR A 67 -12.00 -5.61 0.89
CA THR A 67 -12.33 -4.49 -0.01
C THR A 67 -11.36 -3.31 0.09
N ASP A 68 -10.46 -3.30 1.08
CA ASP A 68 -9.50 -2.20 1.28
C ASP A 68 -8.58 -1.96 0.08
N PRO A 69 -8.02 -3.01 -0.56
CA PRO A 69 -7.21 -2.80 -1.77
C PRO A 69 -8.01 -2.13 -2.88
N VAL A 70 -9.28 -2.51 -3.07
CA VAL A 70 -10.16 -1.91 -4.08
C VAL A 70 -10.42 -0.43 -3.74
N MET A 71 -10.68 -0.14 -2.47
CA MET A 71 -10.87 1.23 -2.00
C MET A 71 -9.60 2.07 -2.19
N ALA A 72 -8.42 1.52 -1.89
CA ALA A 72 -7.14 2.19 -2.12
C ALA A 72 -6.91 2.50 -3.60
N HIS A 73 -7.25 1.58 -4.52
CA HIS A 73 -7.21 1.82 -5.96
C HIS A 73 -8.14 2.96 -6.37
N TYR A 74 -9.30 3.08 -5.75
CA TYR A 74 -10.22 4.19 -5.99
C TYR A 74 -9.65 5.51 -5.46
N VAL A 75 -9.04 5.51 -4.28
CA VAL A 75 -8.39 6.70 -3.70
C VAL A 75 -7.34 7.26 -4.66
N PHE A 76 -6.46 6.42 -5.17
CA PHE A 76 -5.38 6.78 -6.08
C PHE A 76 -5.67 6.35 -7.52
N TRP A 77 -6.89 6.60 -7.98
CA TRP A 77 -7.35 6.12 -9.27
C TRP A 77 -6.50 6.63 -10.46
N ASN A 78 -5.85 7.76 -10.32
CA ASN A 78 -4.91 8.33 -11.29
C ASN A 78 -3.53 7.63 -11.29
N ARG A 79 -3.31 6.65 -10.40
CA ARG A 79 -2.05 5.90 -10.26
C ARG A 79 -2.28 4.40 -10.41
N ARG A 80 -1.24 3.68 -10.84
CA ARG A 80 -1.20 2.22 -10.75
C ARG A 80 -0.63 1.86 -9.40
N LEU A 81 -1.43 1.19 -8.58
CA LEU A 81 -1.09 0.81 -7.21
C LEU A 81 -0.70 -0.66 -7.18
N ASN A 82 0.49 -0.99 -6.73
CA ASN A 82 1.00 -2.36 -6.66
C ASN A 82 0.83 -2.85 -5.23
N CYS A 83 -0.10 -3.81 -5.01
CA CYS A 83 -0.42 -4.27 -3.65
C CYS A 83 0.53 -5.40 -3.22
N LEU A 84 0.86 -5.44 -1.94
CA LEU A 84 1.44 -6.63 -1.34
C LEU A 84 0.34 -7.67 -1.13
N ALA A 85 0.59 -8.90 -1.57
CA ALA A 85 -0.34 -10.01 -1.44
C ALA A 85 0.37 -11.24 -0.87
N THR A 86 -0.24 -11.87 0.14
CA THR A 86 0.35 -13.04 0.80
C THR A 86 0.33 -14.27 -0.12
N LYS A 87 1.30 -15.18 0.05
CA LYS A 87 1.41 -16.42 -0.73
C LYS A 87 0.13 -17.24 -0.73
N ASP A 88 -0.62 -17.20 0.35
CA ASP A 88 -1.89 -17.93 0.50
C ASP A 88 -2.94 -17.56 -0.55
N LEU A 89 -2.87 -16.31 -1.06
CA LEU A 89 -3.77 -15.85 -2.12
C LEU A 89 -3.43 -16.44 -3.50
N TYR A 90 -2.25 -17.05 -3.66
CA TYR A 90 -1.77 -17.63 -4.92
C TYR A 90 -2.01 -19.16 -5.00
N ASN A 91 -2.95 -19.68 -4.21
CA ASN A 91 -3.20 -21.12 -4.01
C ASN A 91 -3.77 -21.85 -5.22
N THR A 92 -4.28 -21.16 -6.24
CA THR A 92 -4.75 -21.75 -7.49
C THR A 92 -4.06 -21.15 -8.71
N LYS A 93 -4.00 -21.89 -9.82
CA LYS A 93 -3.42 -21.41 -11.09
C LYS A 93 -4.05 -20.11 -11.56
N LEU A 94 -5.40 -20.00 -11.46
CA LEU A 94 -6.14 -18.81 -11.86
C LEU A 94 -5.82 -17.60 -10.98
N LYS A 95 -5.82 -17.75 -9.64
CA LYS A 95 -5.47 -16.68 -8.71
C LYS A 95 -4.01 -16.25 -8.90
N ASN A 96 -3.09 -17.22 -9.03
CA ASN A 96 -1.68 -16.91 -9.31
C ASN A 96 -1.54 -16.10 -10.59
N TRP A 97 -2.20 -16.51 -11.68
CA TRP A 97 -2.21 -15.75 -12.93
C TRP A 97 -2.78 -14.34 -12.70
N PHE A 98 -3.96 -14.23 -12.07
CA PHE A 98 -4.64 -12.94 -11.82
C PHE A 98 -3.77 -11.96 -11.00
N PHE A 99 -3.27 -12.37 -9.82
CA PHE A 99 -2.45 -11.51 -8.97
C PHE A 99 -1.14 -11.10 -9.65
N ASN A 100 -0.58 -11.98 -10.47
CA ASN A 100 0.58 -11.65 -11.29
C ASN A 100 0.27 -10.61 -12.36
N GLN A 101 -0.90 -10.65 -13.00
CA GLN A 101 -1.35 -9.66 -13.97
C GLN A 101 -1.71 -8.32 -13.29
N MET A 102 -2.21 -8.37 -12.07
CA MET A 102 -2.45 -7.19 -11.25
C MET A 102 -1.16 -6.59 -10.67
N HIS A 103 0.00 -7.13 -11.05
CA HIS A 103 1.31 -6.68 -10.56
C HIS A 103 1.42 -6.65 -9.03
N CYS A 104 0.72 -7.57 -8.36
CA CYS A 104 0.85 -7.74 -6.92
C CYS A 104 2.23 -8.29 -6.58
N ILE A 105 2.80 -7.80 -5.48
CA ILE A 105 4.09 -8.24 -4.94
C ILE A 105 3.81 -9.35 -3.94
N GLN A 106 4.25 -10.57 -4.26
CA GLN A 106 4.04 -11.72 -3.38
C GLN A 106 4.93 -11.60 -2.14
N VAL A 107 4.32 -11.76 -0.96
CA VAL A 107 5.02 -11.72 0.32
C VAL A 107 4.67 -12.95 1.16
N ASP A 108 5.60 -13.36 2.02
CA ASP A 108 5.34 -14.36 3.02
C ASP A 108 4.80 -13.69 4.29
N LYS A 109 3.71 -14.23 4.84
CA LYS A 109 3.06 -13.65 6.02
C LYS A 109 3.90 -13.81 7.28
N GLN A 110 4.60 -14.95 7.40
CA GLN A 110 5.40 -15.29 8.58
C GLN A 110 6.83 -14.73 8.48
N ASN A 111 7.43 -14.84 7.29
CA ASN A 111 8.80 -14.41 7.02
C ASN A 111 8.80 -13.42 5.86
N PHE A 112 8.78 -12.13 6.15
CA PHE A 112 8.95 -11.11 5.13
C PHE A 112 10.35 -11.26 4.51
N SER A 113 10.40 -11.91 3.35
CA SER A 113 11.68 -12.28 2.71
C SER A 113 12.45 -11.06 2.21
N MET A 114 13.78 -11.18 2.17
CA MET A 114 14.63 -10.14 1.55
C MET A 114 14.28 -9.91 0.08
N ASP A 115 13.80 -10.93 -0.64
CA ASP A 115 13.35 -10.77 -2.03
C ASP A 115 12.12 -9.87 -2.14
N SER A 116 11.15 -10.01 -1.22
CA SER A 116 9.97 -9.14 -1.15
C SER A 116 10.38 -7.70 -0.80
N PHE A 117 11.31 -7.54 0.14
CA PHE A 117 11.87 -6.24 0.51
C PHE A 117 12.54 -5.55 -0.69
N HIS A 118 13.40 -6.27 -1.40
CA HIS A 118 14.06 -5.77 -2.59
C HIS A 118 13.07 -5.43 -3.70
N ALA A 119 12.06 -6.29 -3.93
CA ALA A 119 11.03 -6.03 -4.93
C ALA A 119 10.27 -4.74 -4.65
N VAL A 120 9.78 -4.53 -3.41
CA VAL A 120 9.09 -3.30 -3.02
C VAL A 120 9.99 -2.07 -3.18
N THR A 121 11.23 -2.16 -2.69
CA THR A 121 12.19 -1.05 -2.78
C THR A 121 12.47 -0.68 -4.23
N GLU A 122 12.59 -1.68 -5.13
CA GLU A 122 12.81 -1.45 -6.56
C GLU A 122 11.57 -0.82 -7.23
N TYR A 123 10.36 -1.26 -6.88
CA TYR A 123 9.13 -0.63 -7.37
C TYR A 123 9.06 0.85 -6.98
N LEU A 124 9.35 1.16 -5.73
CA LEU A 124 9.37 2.54 -5.22
C LEU A 124 10.43 3.39 -5.94
N LYS A 125 11.65 2.89 -6.12
CA LYS A 125 12.73 3.59 -6.84
C LYS A 125 12.38 3.88 -8.30
N ASN A 126 11.59 2.99 -8.93
CA ASN A 126 11.07 3.16 -10.29
C ASN A 126 9.77 3.97 -10.35
N ASP A 127 9.56 4.86 -9.38
CA ASP A 127 8.43 5.79 -9.29
C ASP A 127 7.04 5.13 -9.29
N LYS A 128 6.96 3.87 -8.86
CA LYS A 128 5.69 3.16 -8.69
C LYS A 128 5.11 3.38 -7.30
N ALA A 129 3.78 3.38 -7.22
CA ALA A 129 3.08 3.40 -5.94
C ALA A 129 2.88 1.96 -5.44
N VAL A 130 3.18 1.73 -4.17
CA VAL A 130 3.03 0.43 -3.51
C VAL A 130 2.09 0.57 -2.33
N LEU A 131 1.10 -0.32 -2.25
CA LEU A 131 0.16 -0.40 -1.13
C LEU A 131 0.62 -1.46 -0.14
N ILE A 132 0.69 -1.08 1.12
CA ILE A 132 0.98 -1.98 2.24
C ILE A 132 -0.04 -1.79 3.37
N PHE A 133 -0.34 -2.89 4.05
CA PHE A 133 -1.07 -2.90 5.31
C PHE A 133 -0.07 -3.23 6.43
N PRO A 134 0.46 -2.21 7.14
CA PRO A 134 1.58 -2.42 8.07
C PRO A 134 1.20 -3.25 9.31
N GLU A 135 -0.08 -3.38 9.62
CA GLU A 135 -0.61 -4.28 10.65
C GLU A 135 -0.33 -5.76 10.31
N GLY A 136 -0.18 -6.11 9.01
CA GLY A 136 0.13 -7.44 8.52
C GLY A 136 -1.01 -8.46 8.62
N GLN A 137 -2.19 -8.04 9.06
CA GLN A 137 -3.40 -8.84 9.13
C GLN A 137 -4.65 -7.98 9.07
N ILE A 138 -5.80 -8.61 8.75
CA ILE A 138 -7.10 -7.93 8.84
C ILE A 138 -7.42 -7.74 10.34
N ASN A 139 -7.72 -6.51 10.69
CA ASN A 139 -8.04 -6.11 12.04
C ASN A 139 -9.56 -5.91 12.20
N HIS A 140 -10.18 -6.73 13.01
CA HIS A 140 -11.61 -6.67 13.30
C HIS A 140 -11.94 -5.87 14.58
N THR A 141 -10.92 -5.34 15.27
CA THR A 141 -11.09 -4.54 16.48
C THR A 141 -11.06 -3.04 16.15
N ASP A 142 -11.56 -2.21 17.06
CA ASP A 142 -11.49 -0.76 16.90
C ASP A 142 -10.10 -0.18 17.16
N GLU A 143 -9.25 -0.93 17.84
CA GLU A 143 -7.88 -0.52 18.11
C GLU A 143 -6.98 -0.79 16.90
N MET A 144 -6.18 0.20 16.51
CA MET A 144 -5.17 0.04 15.47
C MET A 144 -3.99 -0.75 16.02
N LEU A 145 -3.65 -1.86 15.37
CA LEU A 145 -2.54 -2.70 15.78
C LEU A 145 -1.18 -1.99 15.61
N SER A 146 -0.15 -2.55 16.22
CA SER A 146 1.22 -2.07 16.02
C SER A 146 1.68 -2.28 14.58
N PHE A 147 2.42 -1.32 14.03
CA PHE A 147 2.93 -1.38 12.68
C PHE A 147 4.26 -2.13 12.62
N LYS A 148 4.38 -3.03 11.66
CA LYS A 148 5.65 -3.68 11.37
C LYS A 148 6.64 -2.68 10.77
N ALA A 149 7.85 -2.60 11.30
CA ALA A 149 8.88 -1.63 10.90
C ALA A 149 9.33 -1.73 9.43
N GLY A 150 8.99 -2.81 8.74
CA GLY A 150 9.37 -3.05 7.35
C GLY A 150 8.89 -1.97 6.37
N ALA A 151 7.71 -1.37 6.59
CA ALA A 151 7.15 -0.34 5.73
C ALA A 151 8.06 0.90 5.66
N VAL A 152 8.39 1.44 6.82
CA VAL A 152 9.26 2.62 6.96
C VAL A 152 10.66 2.34 6.42
N LEU A 153 11.21 1.16 6.69
CA LEU A 153 12.52 0.75 6.18
C LEU A 153 12.56 0.69 4.64
N MET A 154 11.52 0.15 4.00
CA MET A 154 11.42 0.09 2.53
C MET A 154 11.32 1.50 1.92
N ALA A 155 10.50 2.37 2.48
CA ALA A 155 10.36 3.75 2.03
C ALA A 155 11.67 4.54 2.18
N HIS A 156 12.32 4.41 3.34
CA HIS A 156 13.64 5.01 3.60
C HIS A 156 14.70 4.54 2.58
N ARG A 157 14.81 3.22 2.39
CA ARG A 157 15.80 2.62 1.45
C ARG A 157 15.57 3.07 0.01
N ALA A 158 14.31 3.31 -0.36
CA ALA A 158 13.94 3.82 -1.67
C ALA A 158 14.07 5.35 -1.79
N GLY A 159 14.20 6.08 -0.69
CA GLY A 159 14.17 7.55 -0.67
C GLY A 159 12.81 8.11 -1.07
N LYS A 160 11.73 7.44 -0.66
CA LYS A 160 10.35 7.80 -1.01
C LYS A 160 9.51 8.02 0.25
N SER A 161 8.46 8.82 0.11
CA SER A 161 7.57 9.14 1.21
C SER A 161 6.58 8.02 1.50
N VAL A 162 6.11 7.98 2.74
CA VAL A 162 4.95 7.18 3.17
C VAL A 162 3.71 8.05 3.14
N VAL A 163 2.64 7.57 2.53
CA VAL A 163 1.34 8.24 2.48
C VAL A 163 0.38 7.49 3.41
N PRO A 164 0.00 8.06 4.56
CA PRO A 164 -0.91 7.42 5.50
C PRO A 164 -2.35 7.54 4.99
N VAL A 165 -3.09 6.43 5.07
CA VAL A 165 -4.51 6.36 4.70
C VAL A 165 -5.26 5.61 5.79
N TYR A 166 -6.39 6.13 6.21
CA TYR A 166 -7.25 5.50 7.17
C TYR A 166 -8.59 5.08 6.54
N PHE A 167 -8.95 3.82 6.73
CA PHE A 167 -10.26 3.27 6.40
C PHE A 167 -11.06 3.06 7.68
N PRO A 168 -12.17 3.80 7.86
CA PRO A 168 -13.11 3.56 8.96
C PRO A 168 -13.77 2.19 8.84
N GLU A 169 -14.34 1.72 9.95
CA GLU A 169 -15.16 0.53 9.94
C GLU A 169 -16.31 0.65 8.92
N TYR A 170 -16.51 -0.41 8.15
CA TYR A 170 -17.45 -0.37 7.04
C TYR A 170 -18.91 -0.46 7.44
N GLY A 171 -19.20 -1.01 8.61
CA GLY A 171 -20.56 -1.24 9.06
C GLY A 171 -21.33 -2.14 8.08
N LYS A 172 -22.59 -1.81 7.79
CA LYS A 172 -23.43 -2.59 6.88
C LYS A 172 -22.92 -2.51 5.43
N TRP A 173 -23.17 -3.56 4.62
CA TRP A 173 -22.69 -3.67 3.23
C TRP A 173 -23.10 -2.51 2.30
N TYR A 174 -24.27 -1.90 2.57
CA TYR A 174 -24.77 -0.75 1.81
C TYR A 174 -24.26 0.61 2.32
N ASN A 175 -23.45 0.63 3.38
CA ASN A 175 -22.90 1.86 3.89
C ASN A 175 -21.82 2.41 2.94
N ARG A 176 -21.79 3.72 2.84
CA ARG A 176 -20.78 4.43 2.07
C ARG A 176 -19.39 4.14 2.60
N ARG A 177 -18.48 3.73 1.73
CA ARG A 177 -17.07 3.55 2.06
C ARG A 177 -16.36 4.90 2.14
N VAL A 178 -15.58 5.11 3.17
CA VAL A 178 -14.85 6.35 3.39
C VAL A 178 -13.36 6.04 3.45
N ALA A 179 -12.55 6.95 2.90
CA ALA A 179 -11.11 6.93 3.06
C ALA A 179 -10.63 8.33 3.45
N LEU A 180 -9.79 8.43 4.45
CA LEU A 180 -9.07 9.64 4.80
C LEU A 180 -7.62 9.50 4.39
N VAL A 181 -7.08 10.51 3.74
CA VAL A 181 -5.71 10.52 3.21
C VAL A 181 -4.95 11.64 3.87
N GLY A 182 -3.84 11.31 4.52
CA GLY A 182 -2.91 12.28 5.11
C GLY A 182 -1.87 12.78 4.11
N ASP A 183 -1.12 13.79 4.51
CA ASP A 183 -0.01 14.30 3.71
C ASP A 183 1.16 13.29 3.67
N PRO A 184 1.96 13.28 2.60
CA PRO A 184 3.13 12.42 2.51
C PRO A 184 4.15 12.72 3.61
N ILE A 185 4.64 11.66 4.27
CA ILE A 185 5.66 11.73 5.33
C ILE A 185 7.02 11.47 4.70
N ASP A 186 7.93 12.42 4.81
CA ASP A 186 9.32 12.25 4.36
C ASP A 186 10.13 11.45 5.37
N VAL A 187 10.08 10.14 5.22
CA VAL A 187 10.80 9.19 6.09
C VAL A 187 12.31 9.42 6.07
N ARG A 188 12.87 9.75 4.89
CA ARG A 188 14.32 9.93 4.77
C ARG A 188 14.79 11.23 5.42
N GLY A 189 14.01 12.30 5.32
CA GLY A 189 14.26 13.55 6.04
C GLY A 189 14.22 13.36 7.55
N MET A 190 13.26 12.54 8.05
CA MET A 190 13.12 12.27 9.48
C MET A 190 14.20 11.32 10.03
N CYS A 191 14.58 10.29 9.29
CA CYS A 191 15.55 9.28 9.74
C CYS A 191 17.01 9.65 9.44
N GLY A 192 17.27 10.60 8.53
CA GLY A 192 18.60 10.87 7.99
C GLY A 192 19.06 9.85 6.97
N LYS A 193 20.29 10.01 6.46
CA LYS A 193 20.88 9.11 5.44
C LYS A 193 21.17 7.70 5.96
N ILE A 194 21.65 7.60 7.19
CA ILE A 194 21.97 6.34 7.88
C ILE A 194 21.14 6.28 9.15
N PRO A 195 19.98 5.61 9.11
CA PRO A 195 19.08 5.57 10.26
C PRO A 195 19.57 4.57 11.31
N THR A 196 19.42 4.90 12.59
CA THR A 196 19.50 3.93 13.67
C THR A 196 18.20 3.14 13.78
N MET A 197 18.26 1.96 14.41
CA MET A 197 17.04 1.14 14.64
C MET A 197 16.00 1.89 15.48
N ASP A 198 16.45 2.67 16.47
CA ASP A 198 15.55 3.42 17.33
C ASP A 198 14.86 4.55 16.57
N LYS A 199 15.59 5.25 15.70
CA LYS A 199 15.01 6.28 14.84
C LYS A 199 13.99 5.70 13.85
N MET A 200 14.26 4.51 13.32
CA MET A 200 13.30 3.80 12.47
C MET A 200 12.01 3.43 13.22
N LYS A 201 12.13 2.98 14.48
CA LYS A 201 10.99 2.69 15.34
C LYS A 201 10.18 3.96 15.62
N GLU A 202 10.86 5.05 15.99
CA GLU A 202 10.22 6.36 16.24
C GLU A 202 9.41 6.83 15.03
N VAL A 203 9.99 6.78 13.82
CA VAL A 203 9.29 7.18 12.60
C VAL A 203 8.15 6.22 12.26
N ASN A 204 8.29 4.91 12.54
CA ASN A 204 7.21 3.95 12.36
C ASN A 204 6.02 4.25 13.28
N GLU A 205 6.26 4.57 14.55
CA GLU A 205 5.23 5.02 15.48
C GLU A 205 4.63 6.37 15.07
N TYR A 206 5.42 7.27 14.50
CA TYR A 206 4.90 8.52 13.96
C TYR A 206 3.93 8.28 12.78
N VAL A 207 4.25 7.37 11.86
CA VAL A 207 3.31 6.99 10.77
C VAL A 207 2.01 6.45 11.35
N ARG A 208 2.09 5.56 12.34
CA ARG A 208 0.92 5.02 13.05
C ARG A 208 0.13 6.14 13.74
N TYR A 209 0.79 7.04 14.43
CA TYR A 209 0.17 8.21 15.07
C TYR A 209 -0.60 9.08 14.08
N VAL A 210 -0.04 9.33 12.88
CA VAL A 210 -0.74 10.09 11.85
C VAL A 210 -2.00 9.34 11.37
N GLU A 211 -1.96 8.01 11.20
CA GLU A 211 -3.16 7.24 10.86
C GLU A 211 -4.20 7.26 11.99
N LEU A 212 -3.79 7.24 13.26
CA LEU A 212 -4.69 7.44 14.41
C LEU A 212 -5.32 8.82 14.43
N SER A 213 -4.57 9.87 14.08
CA SER A 213 -5.10 11.23 13.97
C SER A 213 -6.15 11.35 12.86
N LEU A 214 -5.98 10.60 11.75
CA LEU A 214 -7.01 10.49 10.70
C LEU A 214 -8.27 9.77 11.21
N LYS A 215 -8.12 8.75 12.06
CA LYS A 215 -9.24 8.07 12.74
C LYS A 215 -10.00 9.08 13.61
N GLU A 216 -9.32 9.79 14.48
CA GLU A 216 -9.92 10.79 15.36
C GLU A 216 -10.65 11.90 14.56
N LEU A 217 -10.03 12.39 13.49
CA LEU A 217 -10.65 13.34 12.58
C LEU A 217 -11.96 12.79 11.98
N TYR A 218 -11.97 11.51 11.59
CA TYR A 218 -13.18 10.87 11.09
C TYR A 218 -14.28 10.80 12.15
N GLU A 219 -13.94 10.36 13.34
CA GLU A 219 -14.89 10.17 14.44
C GLU A 219 -15.52 11.50 14.90
N THR A 220 -14.70 12.55 14.98
CA THR A 220 -15.15 13.87 15.44
C THR A 220 -15.98 14.62 14.40
N LYS A 221 -15.54 14.65 13.14
CA LYS A 221 -16.16 15.50 12.10
C LYS A 221 -17.13 14.77 11.19
N TYR A 222 -16.93 13.47 10.93
CA TYR A 222 -17.65 12.78 9.87
C TYR A 222 -18.59 11.68 10.36
N LYS A 223 -18.31 11.09 11.52
CA LYS A 223 -19.18 10.06 12.12
C LYS A 223 -20.39 10.69 12.82
N LYS A 224 -20.19 11.84 13.50
CA LYS A 224 -21.28 12.56 14.21
C LYS A 224 -22.36 13.10 13.28
N ASN A 225 -22.05 13.42 12.03
CA ASN A 225 -23.02 13.94 11.05
C ASN A 225 -23.84 12.85 10.36
N LYS A 226 -23.85 11.61 10.86
CA LYS A 226 -24.65 10.49 10.34
C LYS A 226 -25.83 10.09 11.22
N LYS A 227 -26.17 10.91 12.23
CA LYS A 227 -27.42 10.76 13.01
C LYS A 227 -28.57 11.51 12.36
#